data_26de029a7f2357c2876d8ccd96bfeff5
#
_entry.id   26de029a7f2357c2876d8ccd96bfeff5
#
_cell.length_a   1.000
_cell.length_b   1.000
_cell.length_c   1.000
_cell.angle_alpha   90.00
_cell.angle_beta   90.00
_cell.angle_gamma   90.00
#
_symmetry.space_group_name_H-M   'P 1'
#
loop_
_entity.id
_entity.type
_entity.pdbx_description
1 polymer ?
#
loop_
_entity_poly.entity_id
_entity_poly.type
_entity_poly.pdbx_seq_one_letter_code
_entity_poly.pdbx_strand_id
1 'polypeptide(L)'
;YDATLVCGFARIHGYPVGIIANNGILFSESAVKGAHFVELCAQRRIPLVFLQNITGFMVGKQYEAGGIARHGAKMVHAVACANVPKFTVIIGGSFGAGNYAMCGRAYEPRLMFMWPNARISVMGGEQAAGVLATVRQEVLAREGKAMTPDEEAAFKQPLLDLYEQQGHPYYASARLWD
;
A
#
# COMPACT_ATOMS: atom_id res chain seq x y z
N TYR A 1 -16.52 -11.30 -5.67
CA TYR A 1 -15.39 -10.43 -5.33
C TYR A 1 -14.40 -11.16 -4.42
N ASP A 2 -13.14 -10.81 -4.52
CA ASP A 2 -12.05 -11.38 -3.75
C ASP A 2 -12.15 -11.02 -2.25
N ALA A 3 -11.62 -11.91 -1.39
CA ALA A 3 -11.61 -11.78 0.07
C ALA A 3 -10.47 -10.88 0.60
N THR A 4 -9.49 -10.51 -0.25
CA THR A 4 -8.31 -9.73 0.15
C THR A 4 -8.59 -8.25 0.44
N LEU A 5 -9.82 -7.80 0.20
CA LEU A 5 -10.32 -6.51 0.63
C LEU A 5 -11.66 -6.70 1.34
N VAL A 6 -11.77 -6.19 2.55
CA VAL A 6 -13.00 -6.17 3.35
C VAL A 6 -13.67 -4.82 3.20
N CYS A 7 -14.94 -4.82 2.80
CA CYS A 7 -15.74 -3.61 2.69
C CYS A 7 -17.05 -3.82 3.46
N GLY A 8 -17.46 -2.83 4.25
CA GLY A 8 -18.70 -2.93 5.01
C GLY A 8 -19.14 -1.62 5.63
N PHE A 9 -20.41 -1.52 5.92
CA PHE A 9 -20.99 -0.42 6.68
C PHE A 9 -20.88 -0.70 8.18
N ALA A 10 -20.59 0.33 8.94
CA ALA A 10 -20.51 0.27 10.40
C ALA A 10 -21.05 1.55 11.04
N ARG A 11 -21.11 1.56 12.35
CA ARG A 11 -21.35 2.79 13.13
C ARG A 11 -20.22 2.98 14.14
N ILE A 12 -19.64 4.17 14.15
CA ILE A 12 -18.65 4.59 15.14
C ILE A 12 -19.28 5.71 15.96
N HIS A 13 -19.48 5.48 17.25
CA HIS A 13 -20.22 6.39 18.14
C HIS A 13 -21.59 6.83 17.59
N GLY A 14 -22.30 5.92 16.90
CA GLY A 14 -23.59 6.21 16.28
C GLY A 14 -23.52 6.77 14.85
N TYR A 15 -22.40 7.30 14.41
CA TYR A 15 -22.22 7.84 13.05
C TYR A 15 -22.01 6.73 12.03
N PRO A 16 -22.78 6.72 10.92
CA PRO A 16 -22.58 5.73 9.86
C PRO A 16 -21.26 5.98 9.13
N VAL A 17 -20.51 4.93 8.88
CA VAL A 17 -19.24 4.93 8.13
C VAL A 17 -19.15 3.74 7.19
N GLY A 18 -18.45 3.92 6.07
CA GLY A 18 -18.00 2.83 5.21
C GLY A 18 -16.56 2.47 5.56
N ILE A 19 -16.31 1.21 5.91
CA ILE A 19 -14.98 0.71 6.24
C ILE A 19 -14.43 -0.07 5.03
N ILE A 20 -13.19 0.23 4.66
CA ILE A 20 -12.41 -0.48 3.66
C ILE A 20 -11.11 -0.92 4.33
N ALA A 21 -10.88 -2.22 4.44
CA ALA A 21 -9.73 -2.78 5.13
C ALA A 21 -8.99 -3.80 4.26
N ASN A 22 -7.66 -3.73 4.26
CA ASN A 22 -6.85 -4.74 3.59
C ASN A 22 -6.80 -6.05 4.38
N ASN A 23 -6.94 -7.14 3.65
CA ASN A 23 -6.77 -8.51 4.15
C ASN A 23 -5.84 -9.30 3.20
N GLY A 24 -4.77 -8.67 2.76
CA GLY A 24 -3.79 -9.22 1.83
C GLY A 24 -3.50 -8.31 0.63
N ILE A 25 -2.90 -8.90 -0.40
CA ILE A 25 -2.54 -8.22 -1.65
C ILE A 25 -3.81 -7.82 -2.41
N LEU A 26 -3.79 -6.69 -3.10
CA LEU A 26 -4.89 -6.26 -3.97
C LEU A 26 -4.83 -6.98 -5.32
N PHE A 27 -5.84 -7.77 -5.61
CA PHE A 27 -6.12 -8.36 -6.92
C PHE A 27 -7.12 -7.51 -7.72
N SER A 28 -7.30 -7.86 -8.99
CA SER A 28 -8.25 -7.18 -9.87
C SER A 28 -9.66 -7.10 -9.28
N GLU A 29 -10.17 -8.21 -8.75
CA GLU A 29 -11.51 -8.29 -8.17
C GLU A 29 -11.63 -7.50 -6.87
N SER A 30 -10.58 -7.50 -6.03
CA SER A 30 -10.51 -6.66 -4.84
C SER A 30 -10.56 -5.18 -5.19
N ALA A 31 -9.84 -4.76 -6.23
CA ALA A 31 -9.84 -3.39 -6.70
C ALA A 31 -11.22 -2.95 -7.23
N VAL A 32 -11.90 -3.81 -8.00
CA VAL A 32 -13.27 -3.54 -8.47
C VAL A 32 -14.26 -3.47 -7.31
N LYS A 33 -14.14 -4.35 -6.32
CA LYS A 33 -14.93 -4.32 -5.08
C LYS A 33 -14.75 -3.00 -4.34
N GLY A 34 -13.50 -2.58 -4.16
CA GLY A 34 -13.16 -1.31 -3.49
C GLY A 34 -13.72 -0.11 -4.23
N ALA A 35 -13.53 -0.04 -5.55
CA ALA A 35 -14.08 1.04 -6.38
C ALA A 35 -15.60 1.15 -6.22
N HIS A 36 -16.31 0.04 -6.41
CA HIS A 36 -17.78 -0.01 -6.27
C HIS A 36 -18.23 0.43 -4.87
N PHE A 37 -17.57 -0.03 -3.82
CA PHE A 37 -17.95 0.33 -2.45
C PHE A 37 -17.69 1.81 -2.14
N VAL A 38 -16.57 2.37 -2.61
CA VAL A 38 -16.28 3.81 -2.48
C VAL A 38 -17.33 4.66 -3.18
N GLU A 39 -17.70 4.31 -4.42
CA GLU A 39 -18.74 5.00 -5.17
C GLU A 39 -20.10 4.91 -4.46
N LEU A 40 -20.44 3.75 -3.92
CA LEU A 40 -21.69 3.55 -3.16
C LEU A 40 -21.73 4.44 -1.91
N CYS A 41 -20.62 4.54 -1.18
CA CYS A 41 -20.52 5.43 -0.02
C CYS A 41 -20.61 6.91 -0.44
N ALA A 42 -19.91 7.29 -1.51
CA ALA A 42 -19.95 8.66 -2.04
C ALA A 42 -21.38 9.08 -2.45
N GLN A 43 -22.09 8.24 -3.18
CA GLN A 43 -23.49 8.50 -3.56
C GLN A 43 -24.42 8.67 -2.35
N ARG A 44 -24.19 7.92 -1.29
CA ARG A 44 -24.96 7.95 -0.05
C ARG A 44 -24.47 8.97 0.97
N ARG A 45 -23.42 9.72 0.64
CA ARG A 45 -22.77 10.69 1.53
C ARG A 45 -22.30 10.09 2.86
N ILE A 46 -21.82 8.84 2.82
CA ILE A 46 -21.30 8.11 3.97
C ILE A 46 -19.77 8.32 4.03
N PRO A 47 -19.22 8.84 5.14
CA PRO A 47 -17.78 8.96 5.34
C PRO A 47 -17.07 7.62 5.22
N LEU A 48 -15.83 7.64 4.75
CA LEU A 48 -15.00 6.46 4.52
C LEU A 48 -13.87 6.37 5.56
N VAL A 49 -13.65 5.17 6.07
CA VAL A 49 -12.52 4.82 6.93
C VAL A 49 -11.70 3.73 6.23
N PHE A 50 -10.46 4.05 5.93
CA PHE A 50 -9.50 3.13 5.32
C PHE A 50 -8.57 2.56 6.40
N LEU A 51 -8.52 1.24 6.52
CA LEU A 51 -7.57 0.53 7.39
C LEU A 51 -6.52 -0.11 6.49
N GLN A 52 -5.34 0.50 6.43
CA GLN A 52 -4.27 0.05 5.54
C GLN A 52 -3.37 -0.98 6.23
N ASN A 53 -3.27 -2.14 5.61
CA ASN A 53 -2.21 -3.11 5.78
C ASN A 53 -1.92 -3.70 4.39
N ILE A 54 -1.32 -2.91 3.52
CA ILE A 54 -1.18 -3.20 2.10
C ILE A 54 0.28 -3.37 1.69
N THR A 55 0.58 -4.51 1.08
CA THR A 55 1.89 -4.79 0.47
C THR A 55 1.98 -4.31 -0.98
N GLY A 56 0.85 -4.09 -1.64
CA GLY A 56 0.77 -3.62 -3.01
C GLY A 56 -0.34 -4.28 -3.81
N PHE A 57 -0.44 -3.93 -5.08
CA PHE A 57 -1.20 -4.69 -6.06
C PHE A 57 -0.42 -5.94 -6.49
N MET A 58 -1.13 -7.00 -6.84
CA MET A 58 -0.50 -8.19 -7.40
C MET A 58 0.17 -7.85 -8.73
N VAL A 59 1.38 -8.34 -8.93
CA VAL A 59 2.19 -8.11 -10.12
C VAL A 59 2.42 -9.42 -10.88
N GLY A 60 2.72 -9.32 -12.15
CA GLY A 60 3.09 -10.44 -13.01
C GLY A 60 2.24 -10.51 -14.27
N LYS A 61 2.80 -11.11 -15.33
CA LYS A 61 2.24 -11.16 -16.68
C LYS A 61 0.78 -11.63 -16.71
N GLN A 62 0.43 -12.64 -15.93
CA GLN A 62 -0.94 -13.16 -15.83
C GLN A 62 -1.94 -12.13 -15.29
N TYR A 63 -1.55 -11.42 -14.24
CA TYR A 63 -2.40 -10.42 -13.60
C TYR A 63 -2.52 -9.14 -14.42
N GLU A 64 -1.44 -8.76 -15.11
CA GLU A 64 -1.44 -7.64 -16.05
C GLU A 64 -2.34 -7.94 -17.25
N ALA A 65 -2.23 -9.14 -17.84
CA ALA A 65 -3.13 -9.59 -18.88
C ALA A 65 -4.59 -9.68 -18.40
N GLY A 66 -4.83 -10.04 -17.12
CA GLY A 66 -6.13 -10.03 -16.45
C GLY A 66 -6.69 -8.65 -16.13
N GLY A 67 -5.92 -7.58 -16.40
CA GLY A 67 -6.39 -6.19 -16.29
C GLY A 67 -6.20 -5.56 -14.91
N ILE A 68 -5.24 -6.01 -14.11
CA ILE A 68 -4.96 -5.45 -12.76
C ILE A 68 -4.69 -3.95 -12.80
N ALA A 69 -3.96 -3.46 -13.81
CA ALA A 69 -3.67 -2.03 -13.97
C ALA A 69 -4.97 -1.22 -14.18
N ARG A 70 -5.85 -1.69 -15.07
CA ARG A 70 -7.15 -1.06 -15.35
C ARG A 70 -8.08 -1.08 -14.14
N HIS A 71 -8.16 -2.20 -13.43
CA HIS A 71 -9.02 -2.36 -12.26
C HIS A 71 -8.47 -1.59 -11.06
N GLY A 72 -7.15 -1.59 -10.85
CA GLY A 72 -6.48 -0.77 -9.84
C GLY A 72 -6.71 0.73 -10.08
N ALA A 73 -6.58 1.17 -11.34
CA ALA A 73 -6.85 2.57 -11.71
C ALA A 73 -8.29 2.99 -11.40
N LYS A 74 -9.29 2.10 -11.56
CA LYS A 74 -10.68 2.39 -11.17
C LYS A 74 -10.81 2.63 -9.67
N MET A 75 -10.15 1.83 -8.84
CA MET A 75 -10.19 2.02 -7.38
C MET A 75 -9.51 3.34 -6.98
N VAL A 76 -8.33 3.62 -7.54
CA VAL A 76 -7.63 4.89 -7.31
C VAL A 76 -8.49 6.09 -7.73
N HIS A 77 -9.12 6.00 -8.91
CA HIS A 77 -10.02 7.05 -9.40
C HIS A 77 -11.24 7.25 -8.49
N ALA A 78 -11.89 6.18 -8.08
CA ALA A 78 -13.02 6.25 -7.16
C ALA A 78 -12.64 6.94 -5.83
N VAL A 79 -11.48 6.58 -5.26
CA VAL A 79 -10.97 7.21 -4.03
C VAL A 79 -10.65 8.68 -4.23
N ALA A 80 -10.00 9.04 -5.37
CA ALA A 80 -9.67 10.41 -5.70
C ALA A 80 -10.91 11.30 -5.87
N CYS A 81 -11.95 10.78 -6.52
CA CYS A 81 -13.17 11.52 -6.85
C CYS A 81 -14.26 11.47 -5.77
N ALA A 82 -14.09 10.64 -4.73
CA ALA A 82 -15.08 10.53 -3.65
C ALA A 82 -15.20 11.83 -2.85
N ASN A 83 -16.35 12.49 -2.98
CA ASN A 83 -16.65 13.75 -2.29
C ASN A 83 -17.33 13.49 -0.93
N VAL A 84 -16.67 12.72 -0.08
CA VAL A 84 -17.05 12.45 1.31
C VAL A 84 -15.81 12.54 2.20
N PRO A 85 -15.95 12.80 3.51
CA PRO A 85 -14.82 12.72 4.42
C PRO A 85 -14.15 11.36 4.37
N LYS A 86 -12.83 11.35 4.23
CA LYS A 86 -11.99 10.15 4.19
C LYS A 86 -11.03 10.20 5.37
N PHE A 87 -10.93 9.11 6.08
CA PHE A 87 -10.01 8.91 7.21
C PHE A 87 -9.17 7.68 6.93
N THR A 88 -7.87 7.77 7.19
CA THR A 88 -6.96 6.66 6.94
C THR A 88 -6.19 6.31 8.20
N VAL A 89 -6.16 5.03 8.53
CA VAL A 89 -5.34 4.47 9.60
C VAL A 89 -4.44 3.40 9.01
N ILE A 90 -3.14 3.63 9.03
CA ILE A 90 -2.14 2.64 8.62
C ILE A 90 -1.87 1.75 9.83
N ILE A 91 -2.41 0.53 9.78
CA ILE A 91 -2.34 -0.46 10.88
C ILE A 91 -1.19 -1.46 10.73
N GLY A 92 -0.52 -1.45 9.58
CA GLY A 92 0.60 -2.32 9.23
C GLY A 92 1.39 -1.73 8.07
N GLY A 93 1.59 -2.50 7.01
CA GLY A 93 2.29 -2.04 5.81
C GLY A 93 1.48 -1.05 4.97
N SER A 94 2.17 -0.11 4.32
CA SER A 94 1.60 0.77 3.31
C SER A 94 2.63 1.02 2.21
N PHE A 95 2.59 0.20 1.15
CA PHE A 95 3.63 0.16 0.13
C PHE A 95 3.09 0.41 -1.27
N GLY A 96 3.87 1.17 -2.05
CA GLY A 96 3.68 1.36 -3.48
C GLY A 96 2.32 1.93 -3.87
N ALA A 97 1.82 1.50 -5.03
CA ALA A 97 0.53 1.94 -5.58
C ALA A 97 -0.68 1.50 -4.74
N GLY A 98 -0.53 0.50 -3.88
CA GLY A 98 -1.57 0.10 -2.92
C GLY A 98 -1.91 1.22 -1.93
N ASN A 99 -0.92 2.02 -1.53
CA ASN A 99 -1.14 3.21 -0.72
C ASN A 99 -2.13 4.18 -1.38
N TYR A 100 -2.04 4.38 -2.69
CA TYR A 100 -2.95 5.26 -3.43
C TYR A 100 -4.38 4.72 -3.42
N ALA A 101 -4.57 3.45 -3.74
CA ALA A 101 -5.88 2.81 -3.75
C ALA A 101 -6.57 2.82 -2.37
N MET A 102 -5.79 2.82 -1.30
CA MET A 102 -6.27 2.84 0.08
C MET A 102 -6.27 4.23 0.72
N CYS A 103 -6.39 5.27 -0.09
CA CYS A 103 -6.46 6.67 0.36
C CYS A 103 -5.24 7.07 1.21
N GLY A 104 -4.05 6.87 0.67
CA GLY A 104 -2.84 7.41 1.28
C GLY A 104 -2.76 8.93 1.17
N ARG A 105 -1.68 9.50 1.66
CA ARG A 105 -1.49 10.94 1.78
C ARG A 105 -1.75 11.74 0.48
N ALA A 106 -1.41 11.17 -0.67
CA ALA A 106 -1.61 11.83 -1.97
C ALA A 106 -3.08 12.10 -2.31
N TYR A 107 -4.02 11.44 -1.63
CA TYR A 107 -5.47 11.59 -1.85
C TYR A 107 -6.17 12.33 -0.71
N GLU A 108 -5.41 13.06 0.08
CA GLU A 108 -5.88 14.05 1.05
C GLU A 108 -6.99 13.53 1.98
N PRO A 109 -6.72 12.46 2.76
CA PRO A 109 -7.64 12.11 3.83
C PRO A 109 -7.75 13.29 4.82
N ARG A 110 -8.90 13.45 5.45
CA ARG A 110 -9.11 14.49 6.48
C ARG A 110 -8.13 14.34 7.64
N LEU A 111 -7.88 13.09 8.03
CA LEU A 111 -6.89 12.72 9.03
C LEU A 111 -6.27 11.40 8.57
N MET A 112 -4.98 11.27 8.76
CA MET A 112 -4.23 10.05 8.56
C MET A 112 -3.43 9.75 9.83
N PHE A 113 -3.49 8.51 10.27
CA PHE A 113 -2.80 8.03 11.46
C PHE A 113 -1.98 6.79 11.13
N MET A 114 -0.87 6.63 11.82
CA MET A 114 -0.05 5.42 11.73
C MET A 114 0.06 4.75 13.10
N TRP A 115 -0.12 3.43 13.14
CA TRP A 115 0.17 2.66 14.34
C TRP A 115 1.69 2.52 14.55
N PRO A 116 2.17 2.29 15.79
CA PRO A 116 3.61 2.18 16.07
C PRO A 116 4.33 1.09 15.30
N ASN A 117 3.61 0.02 14.93
CA ASN A 117 4.13 -1.10 14.12
C ASN A 117 3.99 -0.85 12.61
N ALA A 118 3.37 0.24 12.19
CA ALA A 118 3.17 0.52 10.76
C ALA A 118 4.49 0.90 10.07
N ARG A 119 4.58 0.59 8.78
CA ARG A 119 5.71 0.97 7.92
C ARG A 119 5.17 1.45 6.58
N ILE A 120 5.74 2.55 6.10
CA ILE A 120 5.38 3.17 4.82
C ILE A 120 6.62 3.38 3.96
N SER A 121 6.57 2.95 2.71
CA SER A 121 7.61 3.24 1.71
C SER A 121 7.11 2.93 0.30
N VAL A 122 7.97 3.17 -0.69
CA VAL A 122 7.68 2.84 -2.10
C VAL A 122 7.49 1.32 -2.30
N MET A 123 8.26 0.51 -1.58
CA MET A 123 8.15 -0.96 -1.53
C MET A 123 8.71 -1.47 -0.20
N GLY A 124 8.50 -2.71 0.14
CA GLY A 124 9.10 -3.32 1.33
C GLY A 124 10.63 -3.30 1.26
N GLY A 125 11.30 -3.08 2.40
CA GLY A 125 12.77 -2.98 2.48
C GLY A 125 13.46 -4.24 1.95
N GLU A 126 12.97 -5.42 2.29
CA GLU A 126 13.48 -6.70 1.78
C GLU A 126 13.38 -6.81 0.26
N GLN A 127 12.26 -6.35 -0.32
CA GLN A 127 12.10 -6.35 -1.77
C GLN A 127 13.07 -5.38 -2.43
N ALA A 128 13.23 -4.17 -1.89
CA ALA A 128 14.16 -3.17 -2.41
C ALA A 128 15.61 -3.68 -2.34
N ALA A 129 16.02 -4.21 -1.21
CA ALA A 129 17.36 -4.77 -1.00
C ALA A 129 17.62 -5.97 -1.93
N GLY A 130 16.62 -6.85 -2.11
CA GLY A 130 16.70 -7.99 -3.02
C GLY A 130 16.89 -7.59 -4.48
N VAL A 131 16.09 -6.62 -4.97
CA VAL A 131 16.23 -6.12 -6.35
C VAL A 131 17.61 -5.51 -6.58
N LEU A 132 18.11 -4.67 -5.65
CA LEU A 132 19.42 -4.06 -5.79
C LEU A 132 20.57 -5.08 -5.72
N ALA A 133 20.44 -6.10 -4.88
CA ALA A 133 21.40 -7.20 -4.83
C ALA A 133 21.43 -7.99 -6.16
N THR A 134 20.26 -8.28 -6.75
CA THR A 134 20.18 -8.94 -8.07
C THR A 134 20.88 -8.11 -9.15
N VAL A 135 20.59 -6.81 -9.21
CA VAL A 135 21.25 -5.91 -10.17
C VAL A 135 22.77 -5.91 -9.95
N ARG A 136 23.23 -5.87 -8.67
CA ARG A 136 24.65 -5.92 -8.34
C ARG A 136 25.30 -7.24 -8.76
N GLN A 137 24.63 -8.37 -8.55
CA GLN A 137 25.09 -9.68 -9.00
C GLN A 137 25.21 -9.76 -10.52
N GLU A 138 24.24 -9.22 -11.27
CA GLU A 138 24.32 -9.18 -12.75
C GLU A 138 25.51 -8.36 -13.25
N VAL A 139 25.82 -7.22 -12.60
CA VAL A 139 26.99 -6.42 -12.96
C VAL A 139 28.27 -7.19 -12.70
N LEU A 140 28.39 -7.83 -11.53
CA LEU A 140 29.57 -8.62 -11.18
C LEU A 140 29.74 -9.85 -12.11
N ALA A 141 28.66 -10.50 -12.49
CA ALA A 141 28.70 -11.64 -13.41
C ALA A 141 29.29 -11.26 -14.79
N ARG A 142 29.03 -10.03 -15.27
CA ARG A 142 29.65 -9.52 -16.51
C ARG A 142 31.17 -9.33 -16.38
N GLU A 143 31.64 -9.13 -15.16
CA GLU A 143 33.07 -9.04 -14.82
C GLU A 143 33.71 -10.41 -14.47
N GLY A 144 32.93 -11.50 -14.58
CA GLY A 144 33.38 -12.84 -14.19
C GLY A 144 33.49 -13.06 -12.68
N LYS A 145 32.82 -12.23 -11.88
CA LYS A 145 32.78 -12.28 -10.42
C LYS A 145 31.41 -12.69 -9.91
N ALA A 146 31.35 -13.19 -8.68
CA ALA A 146 30.10 -13.49 -7.99
C ALA A 146 30.19 -12.99 -6.54
N MET A 147 29.08 -12.54 -5.98
CA MET A 147 28.97 -12.25 -4.56
C MET A 147 28.82 -13.53 -3.76
N THR A 148 29.51 -13.63 -2.64
CA THR A 148 29.24 -14.65 -1.63
C THR A 148 27.98 -14.32 -0.86
N PRO A 149 27.32 -15.30 -0.17
CA PRO A 149 26.16 -15.03 0.66
C PRO A 149 26.41 -13.96 1.74
N ASP A 150 27.61 -13.93 2.33
CA ASP A 150 27.99 -12.95 3.35
C ASP A 150 28.15 -11.54 2.77
N GLU A 151 28.72 -11.43 1.57
CA GLU A 151 28.82 -10.16 0.84
C GLU A 151 27.43 -9.64 0.42
N GLU A 152 26.54 -10.53 0.02
CA GLU A 152 25.16 -10.17 -0.31
C GLU A 152 24.42 -9.65 0.93
N ALA A 153 24.54 -10.34 2.07
CA ALA A 153 23.94 -9.90 3.32
C ALA A 153 24.50 -8.54 3.77
N ALA A 154 25.82 -8.36 3.71
CA ALA A 154 26.48 -7.08 4.03
C ALA A 154 26.04 -5.94 3.09
N PHE A 155 25.78 -6.24 1.81
CA PHE A 155 25.27 -5.27 0.84
C PHE A 155 23.81 -4.87 1.14
N LYS A 156 22.96 -5.83 1.56
CA LYS A 156 21.55 -5.58 1.87
C LYS A 156 21.33 -4.82 3.17
N GLN A 157 22.15 -5.06 4.20
CA GLN A 157 21.92 -4.56 5.55
C GLN A 157 21.73 -3.03 5.64
N PRO A 158 22.59 -2.19 5.04
CA PRO A 158 22.41 -0.73 5.09
C PRO A 158 21.09 -0.27 4.44
N LEU A 159 20.61 -0.99 3.42
CA LEU A 159 19.34 -0.68 2.76
C LEU A 159 18.16 -1.03 3.67
N LEU A 160 18.21 -2.18 4.33
CA LEU A 160 17.19 -2.59 5.29
C LEU A 160 17.09 -1.60 6.46
N ASP A 161 18.25 -1.19 7.01
CA ASP A 161 18.32 -0.21 8.10
C ASP A 161 17.72 1.15 7.67
N LEU A 162 18.02 1.59 6.45
CA LEU A 162 17.48 2.82 5.88
C LEU A 162 15.97 2.76 5.74
N TYR A 163 15.43 1.65 5.20
CA TYR A 163 14.00 1.45 5.02
C TYR A 163 13.26 1.34 6.37
N GLU A 164 13.87 0.67 7.35
CA GLU A 164 13.31 0.59 8.71
C GLU A 164 13.23 1.97 9.36
N GLN A 165 14.29 2.76 9.27
CA GLN A 165 14.36 4.11 9.83
C GLN A 165 13.35 5.05 9.15
N GLN A 166 13.35 5.09 7.81
CA GLN A 166 12.53 6.03 7.04
C GLN A 166 11.07 5.62 6.94
N GLY A 167 10.78 4.32 7.04
CA GLY A 167 9.42 3.78 7.04
C GLY A 167 8.69 3.91 8.38
N HIS A 168 9.42 4.28 9.44
CA HIS A 168 8.87 4.35 10.79
C HIS A 168 7.87 5.50 10.97
N PRO A 169 6.77 5.34 11.76
CA PRO A 169 5.77 6.39 11.98
C PRO A 169 6.39 7.72 12.47
N TYR A 170 7.32 7.69 13.41
CA TYR A 170 7.96 8.92 13.90
C TYR A 170 8.74 9.68 12.83
N TYR A 171 9.25 8.97 11.81
CA TYR A 171 9.88 9.63 10.68
C TYR A 171 8.84 10.37 9.81
N ALA A 172 7.66 9.80 9.65
CA ALA A 172 6.55 10.42 8.94
C ALA A 172 5.96 11.60 9.72
N SER A 173 5.65 11.41 11.02
CA SER A 173 5.09 12.44 11.90
C SER A 173 6.03 13.66 12.03
N ALA A 174 7.35 13.44 12.14
CA ALA A 174 8.33 14.54 12.19
C ALA A 174 8.33 15.41 10.91
N ARG A 175 7.71 14.93 9.83
CA ARG A 175 7.57 15.61 8.53
C ARG A 175 6.14 16.02 8.23
N LEU A 176 5.25 15.85 9.16
CA LEU A 176 3.81 16.11 9.00
C LEU A 176 3.21 15.32 7.82
N TRP A 177 3.58 14.04 7.72
CA TRP A 177 3.12 13.14 6.66
C TRP A 177 1.93 12.27 7.08
N ASP A 178 1.60 12.24 8.34
CA ASP A 178 0.48 11.57 8.98
C ASP A 178 -0.10 12.42 10.13
#